data_48c9e4e707832bfed2def28133885b66
#
_entry.id   48c9e4e707832bfed2def28133885b66
#
_cell.length_a   1.000
_cell.length_b   1.000
_cell.length_c   1.000
_cell.angle_alpha   90.00
_cell.angle_beta   90.00
_cell.angle_gamma   90.00
#
_symmetry.space_group_name_H-M   'P 1'
#
loop_
_entity.id
_entity.type
_entity.pdbx_description
1 polymer ?
#
loop_
_entity_poly.entity_id
_entity_poly.type
_entity_poly.pdbx_seq_one_letter_code
_entity_poly.pdbx_strand_id
1 'polypeptide(L)'
;MFYHLDTIPIWDAMKNATSCPLCLLREKIEQQDVERFLGGSVMEPSFRIKVNAKGFCSRHHEMLYTQKNRLGHALLLQSRLITVREQIASLLSESSKTVKGGIFKADKTGTLLETEKKIKEKMSTCIICDSIEENMVRYTKTWLHLYKTDASFREAFEASKGVCLQDITLLLFLANAHLSGELLKTLLHTLNDLTKRELDQLQGDIDGFCLQFDYRNRDKPLGTSRGSIERTVNYLRGKTFKEEPRPSPTPSTSK
;
A
#
# COMPACT_ATOMS: atom_id res chain seq x y z
N MET A 1 -18.66 -9.91 -15.65
CA MET A 1 -17.68 -8.85 -15.91
C MET A 1 -18.15 -7.60 -15.17
N PHE A 2 -17.55 -7.29 -14.00
CA PHE A 2 -18.13 -6.36 -13.00
C PHE A 2 -17.47 -4.98 -12.95
N TYR A 3 -17.08 -4.42 -14.12
CA TYR A 3 -16.39 -3.13 -14.14
C TYR A 3 -17.24 -1.94 -13.64
N HIS A 4 -18.57 -1.99 -13.77
CA HIS A 4 -19.44 -0.85 -13.45
C HIS A 4 -19.40 -0.41 -11.97
N LEU A 5 -19.31 -1.34 -11.03
CA LEU A 5 -19.28 -1.01 -9.60
C LEU A 5 -17.95 -0.39 -9.16
N ASP A 6 -16.85 -0.75 -9.82
CA ASP A 6 -15.53 -0.26 -9.48
C ASP A 6 -15.16 1.07 -10.18
N THR A 7 -15.94 1.52 -11.18
CA THR A 7 -15.66 2.78 -11.88
C THR A 7 -15.89 4.01 -11.00
N ILE A 8 -16.91 3.98 -10.15
CA ILE A 8 -17.24 5.11 -9.24
C ILE A 8 -16.10 5.39 -8.28
N PRO A 9 -15.57 4.42 -7.49
CA PRO A 9 -14.44 4.67 -6.61
C PRO A 9 -13.18 5.20 -7.32
N ILE A 10 -12.94 4.74 -8.56
CA ILE A 10 -11.79 5.18 -9.36
C ILE A 10 -11.96 6.63 -9.79
N TRP A 11 -13.13 7.01 -10.32
CA TRP A 11 -13.42 8.39 -10.67
C TRP A 11 -13.40 9.32 -9.46
N ASP A 12 -13.93 8.88 -8.33
CA ASP A 12 -13.87 9.63 -7.07
C ASP A 12 -12.42 9.84 -6.62
N ALA A 13 -11.59 8.81 -6.73
CA ALA A 13 -10.19 8.93 -6.40
C ALA A 13 -9.46 9.88 -7.35
N MET A 14 -9.74 9.83 -8.66
CA MET A 14 -9.16 10.76 -9.65
C MET A 14 -9.51 12.22 -9.35
N LYS A 15 -10.75 12.50 -8.94
CA LYS A 15 -11.24 13.86 -8.64
C LYS A 15 -10.73 14.41 -7.31
N ASN A 16 -10.58 13.55 -6.31
CA ASN A 16 -10.34 13.95 -4.92
C ASN A 16 -8.88 13.74 -4.45
N ALA A 17 -8.04 13.04 -5.23
CA ALA A 17 -6.66 12.81 -4.83
C ALA A 17 -5.84 14.11 -4.86
N THR A 18 -5.16 14.39 -3.76
CA THR A 18 -4.18 15.49 -3.68
C THR A 18 -2.86 15.10 -4.34
N SER A 19 -2.58 13.80 -4.43
CA SER A 19 -1.40 13.22 -5.06
C SER A 19 -1.79 11.96 -5.87
N CYS A 20 -1.40 10.78 -5.42
CA CYS A 20 -1.68 9.51 -6.13
C CYS A 20 -3.11 9.00 -5.86
N PRO A 21 -3.97 8.90 -6.89
CA PRO A 21 -5.34 8.39 -6.71
C PRO A 21 -5.41 6.91 -6.33
N LEU A 22 -4.45 6.09 -6.77
CA LEU A 22 -4.40 4.68 -6.37
C LEU A 22 -4.02 4.52 -4.89
N CYS A 23 -3.13 5.39 -4.37
CA CYS A 23 -2.86 5.44 -2.94
C CYS A 23 -4.10 5.82 -2.11
N LEU A 24 -4.94 6.74 -2.62
CA LEU A 24 -6.20 7.09 -1.95
C LEU A 24 -7.17 5.90 -1.89
N LEU A 25 -7.26 5.11 -2.96
CA LEU A 25 -8.05 3.87 -2.96
C LEU A 25 -7.51 2.85 -1.97
N ARG A 26 -6.19 2.67 -1.92
CA ARG A 26 -5.51 1.77 -0.98
C ARG A 26 -5.81 2.12 0.47
N GLU A 27 -5.70 3.40 0.83
CA GLU A 27 -6.03 3.90 2.16
C GLU A 27 -7.50 3.67 2.54
N LYS A 28 -8.41 3.89 1.60
CA LYS A 28 -9.83 3.67 1.79
C LYS A 28 -10.17 2.19 2.05
N ILE A 29 -9.54 1.28 1.30
CA ILE A 29 -9.67 -0.17 1.53
C ILE A 29 -9.12 -0.54 2.91
N GLU A 30 -7.93 -0.06 3.25
CA GLU A 30 -7.27 -0.34 4.53
C GLU A 30 -8.16 0.08 5.72
N GLN A 31 -8.71 1.29 5.67
CA GLN A 31 -9.63 1.80 6.71
C GLN A 31 -10.91 0.96 6.80
N GLN A 32 -11.55 0.67 5.67
CA GLN A 32 -12.75 -0.14 5.62
C GLN A 32 -12.52 -1.56 6.14
N ASP A 33 -11.37 -2.16 5.84
CA ASP A 33 -11.02 -3.47 6.34
C ASP A 33 -10.78 -3.45 7.86
N VAL A 34 -10.03 -2.47 8.38
CA VAL A 34 -9.82 -2.33 9.83
C VAL A 34 -11.15 -2.20 10.57
N GLU A 35 -12.07 -1.38 10.07
CA GLU A 35 -13.40 -1.21 10.66
C GLU A 35 -14.23 -2.51 10.56
N ARG A 36 -14.24 -3.17 9.41
CA ARG A 36 -14.96 -4.43 9.19
C ARG A 36 -14.45 -5.54 10.09
N PHE A 37 -13.11 -5.65 10.25
CA PHE A 37 -12.47 -6.69 11.05
C PHE A 37 -12.75 -6.56 12.54
N LEU A 38 -13.09 -5.36 13.03
CA LEU A 38 -13.50 -5.13 14.43
C LEU A 38 -15.01 -4.98 14.60
N GLY A 39 -15.76 -4.98 13.51
CA GLY A 39 -17.21 -4.91 13.51
C GLY A 39 -17.89 -6.27 13.68
N GLY A 40 -19.01 -6.45 13.00
CA GLY A 40 -19.82 -7.68 13.05
C GLY A 40 -19.07 -8.96 12.66
N SER A 41 -18.06 -8.85 11.78
CA SER A 41 -17.27 -9.98 11.31
C SER A 41 -16.50 -10.73 12.41
N VAL A 42 -16.18 -10.07 13.54
CA VAL A 42 -15.54 -10.73 14.70
C VAL A 42 -16.30 -11.97 15.17
N MET A 43 -17.62 -11.94 15.07
CA MET A 43 -18.50 -13.03 15.54
C MET A 43 -18.73 -14.11 14.49
N GLU A 44 -18.28 -13.89 13.24
CA GLU A 44 -18.49 -14.86 12.15
C GLU A 44 -17.43 -15.98 12.17
N PRO A 45 -17.82 -17.27 12.30
CA PRO A 45 -16.88 -18.38 12.35
C PRO A 45 -15.98 -18.47 11.11
N SER A 46 -16.54 -18.30 9.92
CA SER A 46 -15.80 -18.36 8.64
C SER A 46 -14.72 -17.28 8.56
N PHE A 47 -15.00 -16.11 9.10
CA PHE A 47 -14.05 -15.01 9.17
C PHE A 47 -12.93 -15.29 10.19
N ARG A 48 -13.27 -15.78 11.38
CA ARG A 48 -12.29 -16.14 12.40
C ARG A 48 -11.32 -17.23 11.92
N ILE A 49 -11.78 -18.20 11.13
CA ILE A 49 -10.92 -19.21 10.51
C ILE A 49 -9.87 -18.55 9.61
N LYS A 50 -10.26 -17.58 8.78
CA LYS A 50 -9.33 -16.85 7.90
C LYS A 50 -8.31 -16.03 8.71
N VAL A 51 -8.77 -15.33 9.76
CA VAL A 51 -7.87 -14.57 10.66
C VAL A 51 -6.93 -15.52 11.39
N ASN A 52 -7.40 -16.66 11.87
CA ASN A 52 -6.57 -17.67 12.56
C ASN A 52 -5.51 -18.27 11.63
N ALA A 53 -5.79 -18.40 10.33
CA ALA A 53 -4.81 -18.88 9.37
C ALA A 53 -3.69 -17.89 9.08
N LYS A 54 -4.01 -16.60 8.89
CA LYS A 54 -3.07 -15.57 8.39
C LYS A 54 -2.60 -14.58 9.46
N GLY A 55 -3.49 -14.16 10.39
CA GLY A 55 -3.20 -13.12 11.37
C GLY A 55 -3.11 -11.73 10.74
N PHE A 56 -2.42 -10.82 11.45
CA PHE A 56 -2.19 -9.45 11.04
C PHE A 56 -0.71 -9.10 11.18
N CYS A 57 -0.18 -8.21 10.33
CA CYS A 57 1.15 -7.64 10.50
C CYS A 57 1.17 -6.58 11.62
N SER A 58 2.36 -6.15 12.04
CA SER A 58 2.55 -5.15 13.10
C SER A 58 1.76 -3.87 12.86
N ARG A 59 1.82 -3.32 11.64
CA ARG A 59 1.07 -2.12 11.25
C ARG A 59 -0.44 -2.28 11.45
N HIS A 60 -1.01 -3.40 10.95
CA HIS A 60 -2.45 -3.62 11.08
C HIS A 60 -2.87 -3.98 12.51
N HIS A 61 -1.99 -4.61 13.31
CA HIS A 61 -2.24 -4.72 14.74
C HIS A 61 -2.29 -3.37 15.44
N GLU A 62 -1.41 -2.42 15.10
CA GLU A 62 -1.43 -1.07 15.63
C GLU A 62 -2.73 -0.34 15.24
N MET A 63 -3.13 -0.40 13.96
CA MET A 63 -4.37 0.20 13.50
C MET A 63 -5.60 -0.40 14.20
N LEU A 64 -5.68 -1.72 14.35
CA LEU A 64 -6.76 -2.40 15.08
C LEU A 64 -6.76 -2.01 16.56
N TYR A 65 -5.58 -1.87 17.17
CA TYR A 65 -5.45 -1.50 18.59
C TYR A 65 -5.89 -0.06 18.86
N THR A 66 -5.69 0.86 17.93
CA THR A 66 -6.13 2.26 18.06
C THR A 66 -7.63 2.44 17.90
N GLN A 67 -8.34 1.44 17.34
CA GLN A 67 -9.81 1.46 17.29
C GLN A 67 -10.42 1.26 18.70
N LYS A 68 -11.64 1.74 18.88
CA LYS A 68 -12.33 1.68 20.19
C LYS A 68 -12.73 0.27 20.63
N ASN A 69 -12.89 -0.68 19.68
CA ASN A 69 -13.31 -2.05 19.96
C ASN A 69 -12.16 -2.98 20.39
N ARG A 70 -11.64 -2.76 21.59
CA ARG A 70 -10.58 -3.60 22.19
C ARG A 70 -11.01 -5.04 22.42
N LEU A 71 -12.27 -5.28 22.77
CA LEU A 71 -12.81 -6.62 22.98
C LEU A 71 -12.79 -7.42 21.66
N GLY A 72 -13.24 -6.82 20.56
CA GLY A 72 -13.18 -7.46 19.25
C GLY A 72 -11.75 -7.88 18.87
N HIS A 73 -10.78 -6.99 19.05
CA HIS A 73 -9.37 -7.33 18.80
C HIS A 73 -8.86 -8.46 19.70
N ALA A 74 -9.21 -8.43 21.00
CA ALA A 74 -8.82 -9.49 21.95
C ALA A 74 -9.41 -10.86 21.58
N LEU A 75 -10.66 -10.91 21.12
CA LEU A 75 -11.31 -12.15 20.66
C LEU A 75 -10.62 -12.74 19.42
N LEU A 76 -10.19 -11.91 18.47
CA LEU A 76 -9.40 -12.35 17.33
C LEU A 76 -8.03 -12.90 17.76
N LEU A 77 -7.35 -12.20 18.66
CA LEU A 77 -6.07 -12.64 19.20
C LEU A 77 -6.18 -13.94 20.01
N GLN A 78 -7.23 -14.10 20.82
CA GLN A 78 -7.46 -15.31 21.61
C GLN A 78 -7.51 -16.57 20.73
N SER A 79 -8.30 -16.54 19.67
CA SER A 79 -8.40 -17.70 18.75
C SER A 79 -7.13 -17.90 17.92
N ARG A 80 -6.46 -16.81 17.51
CA ARG A 80 -5.18 -16.89 16.78
C ARG A 80 -4.08 -17.49 17.63
N LEU A 81 -3.99 -17.13 18.92
CA LEU A 81 -2.98 -17.68 19.84
C LEU A 81 -3.08 -19.20 19.97
N ILE A 82 -4.29 -19.76 20.01
CA ILE A 82 -4.50 -21.21 20.05
C ILE A 82 -3.88 -21.85 18.80
N THR A 83 -4.23 -21.34 17.62
CA THR A 83 -3.72 -21.83 16.33
C THR A 83 -2.20 -21.72 16.22
N VAL A 84 -1.63 -20.58 16.60
CA VAL A 84 -0.17 -20.36 16.53
C VAL A 84 0.57 -21.26 17.50
N ARG A 85 0.07 -21.43 18.74
CA ARG A 85 0.67 -22.32 19.73
C ARG A 85 0.79 -23.74 19.20
N GLU A 86 -0.27 -24.28 18.60
CA GLU A 86 -0.27 -25.63 18.03
C GLU A 86 0.71 -25.75 16.86
N GLN A 87 0.69 -24.80 15.94
CA GLN A 87 1.57 -24.78 14.77
C GLN A 87 3.04 -24.68 15.14
N ILE A 88 3.41 -23.78 16.05
CA ILE A 88 4.80 -23.58 16.47
C ILE A 88 5.29 -24.77 17.30
N ALA A 89 4.45 -25.31 18.21
CA ALA A 89 4.80 -26.49 18.98
C ALA A 89 5.07 -27.71 18.08
N SER A 90 4.26 -27.91 17.03
CA SER A 90 4.47 -28.98 16.03
C SER A 90 5.81 -28.80 15.31
N LEU A 91 6.07 -27.61 14.75
CA LEU A 91 7.31 -27.32 14.02
C LEU A 91 8.57 -27.55 14.88
N LEU A 92 8.57 -27.05 16.12
CA LEU A 92 9.69 -27.22 17.03
C LEU A 92 9.87 -28.67 17.49
N SER A 93 8.77 -29.39 17.73
CA SER A 93 8.81 -30.83 18.08
C SER A 93 9.39 -31.68 16.95
N GLU A 94 8.94 -31.46 15.71
CA GLU A 94 9.46 -32.15 14.52
C GLU A 94 10.96 -31.88 14.35
N SER A 95 11.39 -30.63 14.45
CA SER A 95 12.80 -30.24 14.37
C SER A 95 13.63 -30.92 15.46
N SER A 96 13.11 -31.00 16.70
CA SER A 96 13.83 -31.63 17.82
C SER A 96 14.02 -33.14 17.61
N LYS A 97 13.07 -33.85 16.98
CA LYS A 97 13.16 -35.26 16.63
C LYS A 97 14.24 -35.51 15.58
N THR A 98 14.27 -34.68 14.55
CA THR A 98 15.25 -34.76 13.45
C THR A 98 16.66 -34.52 13.95
N VAL A 99 16.86 -33.54 14.85
CA VAL A 99 18.20 -33.23 15.43
C VAL A 99 18.67 -34.36 16.39
N LYS A 100 17.76 -35.04 17.09
CA LYS A 100 18.12 -36.14 18.03
C LYS A 100 18.36 -37.49 17.34
N GLY A 101 17.88 -37.70 16.14
CA GLY A 101 17.92 -38.96 15.44
C GLY A 101 19.20 -39.19 14.66
N GLY A 102 20.28 -39.72 15.32
CA GLY A 102 21.06 -40.62 14.63
C GLY A 102 22.53 -40.54 14.43
N ILE A 103 23.10 -41.71 14.26
CA ILE A 103 24.46 -42.15 13.93
C ILE A 103 24.94 -41.57 12.56
N PHE A 104 24.02 -41.19 11.68
CA PHE A 104 24.30 -40.45 10.45
C PHE A 104 24.12 -38.94 10.75
N LYS A 105 25.10 -38.11 10.39
CA LYS A 105 25.06 -36.66 10.49
C LYS A 105 23.78 -36.13 9.79
N ALA A 106 22.65 -36.14 10.53
CA ALA A 106 21.47 -35.41 10.09
C ALA A 106 21.93 -33.97 9.83
N ASP A 107 21.55 -33.39 8.70
CA ASP A 107 21.84 -31.99 8.39
C ASP A 107 21.08 -31.10 9.38
N LYS A 108 21.69 -30.90 10.56
CA LYS A 108 21.15 -30.06 11.62
C LYS A 108 20.91 -28.63 11.13
N THR A 109 21.79 -28.15 10.27
CA THR A 109 21.73 -26.80 9.72
C THR A 109 20.53 -26.66 8.79
N GLY A 110 20.32 -27.61 7.88
CA GLY A 110 19.16 -27.62 6.98
C GLY A 110 17.82 -27.67 7.73
N THR A 111 17.70 -28.52 8.75
CA THR A 111 16.49 -28.61 9.57
C THR A 111 16.17 -27.31 10.31
N LEU A 112 17.18 -26.65 10.89
CA LEU A 112 16.97 -25.39 11.61
C LEU A 112 16.60 -24.25 10.66
N LEU A 113 17.26 -24.16 9.50
CA LEU A 113 16.96 -23.16 8.48
C LEU A 113 15.55 -23.32 7.90
N GLU A 114 15.14 -24.58 7.67
CA GLU A 114 13.77 -24.86 7.19
C GLU A 114 12.72 -24.48 8.24
N THR A 115 12.97 -24.79 9.50
CA THR A 115 12.07 -24.43 10.60
C THR A 115 11.97 -22.92 10.77
N GLU A 116 13.10 -22.22 10.74
CA GLU A 116 13.16 -20.77 10.78
C GLU A 116 12.38 -20.13 9.62
N LYS A 117 12.56 -20.64 8.40
CA LYS A 117 11.83 -20.20 7.21
C LYS A 117 10.33 -20.37 7.38
N LYS A 118 9.86 -21.55 7.82
CA LYS A 118 8.44 -21.82 8.06
C LYS A 118 7.83 -20.89 9.12
N ILE A 119 8.57 -20.58 10.19
CA ILE A 119 8.12 -19.61 11.20
C ILE A 119 8.04 -18.21 10.61
N LYS A 120 9.06 -17.76 9.87
CA LYS A 120 9.06 -16.45 9.20
C LYS A 120 7.89 -16.31 8.22
N GLU A 121 7.64 -17.31 7.40
CA GLU A 121 6.50 -17.34 6.47
C GLU A 121 5.17 -17.14 7.20
N LYS A 122 4.98 -17.79 8.36
CA LYS A 122 3.75 -17.61 9.18
C LYS A 122 3.65 -16.22 9.81
N MET A 123 4.78 -15.61 10.15
CA MET A 123 4.82 -14.25 10.71
C MET A 123 4.65 -13.16 9.65
N SER A 124 4.94 -13.45 8.39
CA SER A 124 4.85 -12.48 7.29
C SER A 124 3.45 -12.33 6.70
N THR A 125 2.49 -13.20 7.08
CA THR A 125 1.13 -13.15 6.55
C THR A 125 0.26 -12.10 7.25
N CYS A 126 -0.64 -11.48 6.48
CA CYS A 126 -1.61 -10.53 7.03
C CYS A 126 -2.86 -10.51 6.14
N ILE A 127 -4.02 -10.83 6.73
CA ILE A 127 -5.27 -10.89 5.97
C ILE A 127 -5.72 -9.53 5.42
N ILE A 128 -5.38 -8.42 6.10
CA ILE A 128 -5.69 -7.07 5.60
C ILE A 128 -4.77 -6.71 4.43
N CYS A 129 -3.46 -7.02 4.51
CA CYS A 129 -2.54 -6.80 3.39
C CYS A 129 -3.00 -7.56 2.14
N ASP A 130 -3.39 -8.83 2.29
CA ASP A 130 -3.89 -9.63 1.18
C ASP A 130 -5.17 -9.03 0.56
N SER A 131 -6.10 -8.59 1.41
CA SER A 131 -7.33 -7.93 0.95
C SER A 131 -7.03 -6.63 0.19
N ILE A 132 -6.09 -5.83 0.68
CA ILE A 132 -5.65 -4.62 -0.01
C ILE A 132 -5.06 -4.98 -1.37
N GLU A 133 -4.16 -5.96 -1.43
CA GLU A 133 -3.51 -6.36 -2.69
C GLU A 133 -4.53 -6.88 -3.71
N GLU A 134 -5.44 -7.77 -3.31
CA GLU A 134 -6.51 -8.29 -4.17
C GLU A 134 -7.41 -7.16 -4.72
N ASN A 135 -7.81 -6.23 -3.88
CA ASN A 135 -8.62 -5.09 -4.28
C ASN A 135 -7.85 -4.12 -5.19
N MET A 136 -6.57 -3.87 -4.92
CA MET A 136 -5.76 -2.99 -5.76
C MET A 136 -5.52 -3.57 -7.15
N VAL A 137 -5.32 -4.89 -7.27
CA VAL A 137 -5.27 -5.57 -8.58
C VAL A 137 -6.60 -5.39 -9.33
N ARG A 138 -7.73 -5.53 -8.66
CA ARG A 138 -9.06 -5.34 -9.25
C ARG A 138 -9.30 -3.90 -9.69
N TYR A 139 -8.99 -2.91 -8.85
CA TYR A 139 -9.12 -1.50 -9.21
C TYR A 139 -8.16 -1.09 -10.33
N THR A 140 -6.93 -1.60 -10.34
CA THR A 140 -5.99 -1.30 -11.42
C THR A 140 -6.42 -1.91 -12.77
N LYS A 141 -7.02 -3.10 -12.77
CA LYS A 141 -7.64 -3.67 -13.98
C LYS A 141 -8.78 -2.79 -14.50
N THR A 142 -9.64 -2.30 -13.60
CA THR A 142 -10.73 -1.38 -13.97
C THR A 142 -10.19 -0.03 -14.44
N TRP A 143 -9.12 0.49 -13.83
CA TRP A 143 -8.39 1.66 -14.30
C TRP A 143 -7.92 1.51 -15.75
N LEU A 144 -7.23 0.40 -16.07
CA LEU A 144 -6.77 0.11 -17.43
C LEU A 144 -7.93 -0.08 -18.41
N HIS A 145 -9.05 -0.63 -17.96
CA HIS A 145 -10.27 -0.71 -18.76
C HIS A 145 -10.82 0.68 -19.08
N LEU A 146 -10.95 1.57 -18.09
CA LEU A 146 -11.34 2.96 -18.29
C LEU A 146 -10.36 3.69 -19.21
N TYR A 147 -9.07 3.53 -19.00
CA TYR A 147 -8.04 4.11 -19.86
C TYR A 147 -8.20 3.65 -21.33
N LYS A 148 -8.61 2.41 -21.56
CA LYS A 148 -8.87 1.86 -22.89
C LYS A 148 -10.16 2.40 -23.52
N THR A 149 -11.24 2.54 -22.75
CA THR A 149 -12.61 2.71 -23.29
C THR A 149 -13.18 4.12 -23.11
N ASP A 150 -12.61 4.94 -22.21
CA ASP A 150 -13.13 6.25 -21.85
C ASP A 150 -12.10 7.34 -22.13
N ALA A 151 -12.38 8.18 -23.14
CA ALA A 151 -11.52 9.30 -23.51
C ALA A 151 -11.43 10.35 -22.40
N SER A 152 -12.54 10.64 -21.69
CA SER A 152 -12.57 11.60 -20.60
C SER A 152 -11.70 11.14 -19.42
N PHE A 153 -11.62 9.82 -19.19
CA PHE A 153 -10.73 9.26 -18.19
C PHE A 153 -9.24 9.45 -18.55
N ARG A 154 -8.89 9.25 -19.83
CA ARG A 154 -7.51 9.52 -20.29
C ARG A 154 -7.13 10.98 -20.11
N GLU A 155 -8.01 11.91 -20.54
CA GLU A 155 -7.81 13.35 -20.38
C GLU A 155 -7.64 13.74 -18.90
N ALA A 156 -8.50 13.20 -18.04
CA ALA A 156 -8.39 13.43 -16.58
C ALA A 156 -7.08 12.90 -16.00
N PHE A 157 -6.60 11.74 -16.48
CA PHE A 157 -5.33 11.17 -16.06
C PHE A 157 -4.14 12.02 -16.52
N GLU A 158 -4.12 12.45 -17.77
CA GLU A 158 -3.08 13.34 -18.34
C GLU A 158 -3.01 14.69 -17.63
N ALA A 159 -4.16 15.22 -17.19
CA ALA A 159 -4.24 16.45 -16.40
C ALA A 159 -3.87 16.27 -14.92
N SER A 160 -3.80 15.04 -14.41
CA SER A 160 -3.53 14.73 -13.02
C SER A 160 -2.04 14.86 -12.67
N LYS A 161 -1.70 14.61 -11.39
CA LYS A 161 -0.31 14.47 -10.92
C LYS A 161 0.29 13.08 -11.22
N GLY A 162 -0.47 12.21 -11.88
CA GLY A 162 -0.07 10.83 -12.13
C GLY A 162 -0.23 9.94 -10.90
N VAL A 163 0.60 8.91 -10.82
CA VAL A 163 0.62 7.93 -9.74
C VAL A 163 2.03 7.77 -9.18
N CYS A 164 2.15 7.35 -7.93
CA CYS A 164 3.44 7.14 -7.27
C CYS A 164 4.21 5.96 -7.87
N LEU A 165 5.51 5.85 -7.57
CA LEU A 165 6.37 4.80 -8.15
C LEU A 165 5.87 3.38 -7.83
N GLN A 166 5.33 3.15 -6.65
CA GLN A 166 4.74 1.85 -6.29
C GLN A 166 3.58 1.49 -7.23
N ASP A 167 2.69 2.44 -7.51
CA ASP A 167 1.51 2.18 -8.33
C ASP A 167 1.82 2.20 -9.83
N ILE A 168 2.90 2.87 -10.27
CA ILE A 168 3.46 2.70 -11.62
C ILE A 168 3.84 1.23 -11.85
N THR A 169 4.52 0.58 -10.88
CA THR A 169 4.91 -0.83 -11.06
C THR A 169 3.69 -1.74 -11.21
N LEU A 170 2.63 -1.51 -10.42
CA LEU A 170 1.39 -2.28 -10.52
C LEU A 170 0.66 -2.03 -11.86
N LEU A 171 0.59 -0.77 -12.31
CA LEU A 171 0.02 -0.42 -13.61
C LEU A 171 0.78 -1.10 -14.75
N LEU A 172 2.11 -1.05 -14.77
CA LEU A 172 2.93 -1.67 -15.81
C LEU A 172 2.78 -3.19 -15.83
N PHE A 173 2.79 -3.82 -14.65
CA PHE A 173 2.59 -5.27 -14.52
C PHE A 173 1.26 -5.72 -15.16
N LEU A 174 0.18 -5.00 -14.87
CA LEU A 174 -1.15 -5.35 -15.40
C LEU A 174 -1.37 -4.85 -16.83
N ALA A 175 -0.76 -3.72 -17.23
CA ALA A 175 -0.92 -3.16 -18.58
C ALA A 175 -0.47 -4.14 -19.66
N ASN A 176 0.60 -4.91 -19.42
CA ASN A 176 1.10 -5.92 -20.35
C ASN A 176 0.02 -6.95 -20.77
N ALA A 177 -0.91 -7.28 -19.88
CA ALA A 177 -1.99 -8.23 -20.17
C ALA A 177 -3.29 -7.57 -20.69
N HIS A 178 -3.44 -6.25 -20.54
CA HIS A 178 -4.72 -5.55 -20.80
C HIS A 178 -4.65 -4.55 -21.95
N LEU A 179 -3.47 -4.06 -22.29
CA LEU A 179 -3.25 -3.08 -23.36
C LEU A 179 -2.25 -3.62 -24.38
N SER A 180 -2.34 -3.16 -25.61
CA SER A 180 -1.40 -3.51 -26.69
C SER A 180 -1.27 -2.39 -27.72
N GLY A 181 -0.25 -2.49 -28.58
CA GLY A 181 -0.05 -1.58 -29.71
C GLY A 181 0.08 -0.12 -29.28
N GLU A 182 -0.59 0.77 -30.02
CA GLU A 182 -0.50 2.22 -29.85
C GLU A 182 -1.00 2.69 -28.47
N LEU A 183 -2.04 2.04 -27.94
CA LEU A 183 -2.59 2.43 -26.64
C LEU A 183 -1.61 2.16 -25.49
N LEU A 184 -0.84 1.07 -25.55
CA LEU A 184 0.21 0.81 -24.56
C LEU A 184 1.34 1.84 -24.68
N LYS A 185 1.74 2.22 -25.89
CA LYS A 185 2.73 3.29 -26.09
C LYS A 185 2.24 4.61 -25.53
N THR A 186 0.98 4.98 -25.80
CA THR A 186 0.37 6.20 -25.26
C THR A 186 0.41 6.19 -23.73
N LEU A 187 0.03 5.08 -23.08
CA LEU A 187 0.13 4.97 -21.62
C LEU A 187 1.56 5.18 -21.11
N LEU A 188 2.56 4.58 -21.77
CA LEU A 188 3.97 4.74 -21.39
C LEU A 188 4.45 6.18 -21.57
N HIS A 189 4.06 6.88 -22.62
CA HIS A 189 4.36 8.30 -22.81
C HIS A 189 3.69 9.15 -21.72
N THR A 190 2.41 8.95 -21.47
CA THR A 190 1.68 9.67 -20.42
C THR A 190 2.34 9.44 -19.06
N LEU A 191 2.67 8.20 -18.69
CA LEU A 191 3.35 7.90 -17.42
C LEU A 191 4.73 8.58 -17.34
N ASN A 192 5.52 8.58 -18.44
CA ASN A 192 6.81 9.25 -18.48
C ASN A 192 6.67 10.76 -18.21
N ASP A 193 5.75 11.40 -18.91
CA ASP A 193 5.57 12.86 -18.84
C ASP A 193 5.04 13.29 -17.45
N LEU A 194 4.07 12.53 -16.91
CA LEU A 194 3.53 12.76 -15.56
C LEU A 194 4.62 12.55 -14.50
N THR A 195 5.38 11.46 -14.62
CA THR A 195 6.46 11.12 -13.68
C THR A 195 7.54 12.19 -13.68
N LYS A 196 8.00 12.61 -14.87
CA LYS A 196 9.00 13.65 -15.01
C LYS A 196 8.53 14.98 -14.40
N ARG A 197 7.32 15.40 -14.75
CA ARG A 197 6.73 16.64 -14.22
C ARG A 197 6.62 16.63 -12.69
N GLU A 198 6.16 15.52 -12.09
CA GLU A 198 6.01 15.46 -10.64
C GLU A 198 7.37 15.34 -9.93
N LEU A 199 8.34 14.60 -10.48
CA LEU A 199 9.70 14.53 -9.92
C LEU A 199 10.41 15.87 -9.98
N ASP A 200 10.33 16.61 -11.09
CA ASP A 200 10.91 17.95 -11.24
C ASP A 200 10.29 18.92 -10.20
N GLN A 201 8.97 18.83 -9.98
CA GLN A 201 8.27 19.64 -8.99
C GLN A 201 8.67 19.26 -7.55
N LEU A 202 8.77 17.97 -7.25
CA LEU A 202 9.19 17.48 -5.92
C LEU A 202 10.65 17.87 -5.63
N GLN A 203 11.53 17.82 -6.64
CA GLN A 203 12.92 18.28 -6.52
C GLN A 203 12.96 19.77 -6.15
N GLY A 204 12.23 20.60 -6.89
CA GLY A 204 12.15 22.03 -6.59
C GLY A 204 11.59 22.34 -5.20
N ASP A 205 10.56 21.59 -4.76
CA ASP A 205 9.97 21.74 -3.43
C ASP A 205 10.98 21.35 -2.32
N ILE A 206 11.75 20.27 -2.49
CA ILE A 206 12.80 19.83 -1.55
C ILE A 206 13.97 20.81 -1.53
N ASP A 207 14.41 21.29 -2.69
CA ASP A 207 15.50 22.28 -2.79
C ASP A 207 15.10 23.56 -2.06
N GLY A 208 13.86 24.03 -2.26
CA GLY A 208 13.31 25.17 -1.55
C GLY A 208 13.25 24.97 -0.03
N PHE A 209 12.89 23.76 0.43
CA PHE A 209 12.92 23.40 1.84
C PHE A 209 14.35 23.44 2.40
N CYS A 210 15.32 22.85 1.70
CA CYS A 210 16.73 22.88 2.11
C CYS A 210 17.30 24.30 2.20
N LEU A 211 16.93 25.17 1.25
CA LEU A 211 17.37 26.56 1.25
C LEU A 211 16.91 27.37 2.47
N GLN A 212 15.84 26.96 3.16
CA GLN A 212 15.38 27.62 4.40
C GLN A 212 16.38 27.51 5.56
N PHE A 213 17.26 26.52 5.53
CA PHE A 213 18.31 26.35 6.54
C PHE A 213 19.52 27.30 6.33
N ASP A 214 19.58 28.01 5.19
CA ASP A 214 20.52 29.10 5.00
C ASP A 214 19.96 30.36 5.72
N TYR A 215 20.79 30.96 6.60
CA TYR A 215 20.39 32.14 7.38
C TYR A 215 19.86 33.29 6.53
N ARG A 216 20.29 33.39 5.26
CA ARG A 216 19.85 34.40 4.29
C ARG A 216 18.39 34.23 3.83
N ASN A 217 17.84 33.04 4.02
CA ASN A 217 16.50 32.69 3.57
C ASN A 217 15.51 32.46 4.72
N ARG A 218 15.95 32.66 5.97
CA ARG A 218 15.18 32.31 7.18
C ARG A 218 13.79 32.97 7.24
N ASP A 219 13.68 34.19 6.72
CA ASP A 219 12.44 34.99 6.75
C ASP A 219 11.58 34.81 5.50
N LYS A 220 12.00 34.00 4.53
CA LYS A 220 11.22 33.73 3.33
C LYS A 220 10.14 32.69 3.63
N PRO A 221 8.91 32.83 3.10
CA PRO A 221 7.87 31.85 3.28
C PRO A 221 8.24 30.53 2.59
N LEU A 222 7.93 29.39 3.22
CA LEU A 222 8.16 28.05 2.66
C LEU A 222 7.39 27.78 1.35
N GLY A 223 6.26 28.48 1.12
CA GLY A 223 5.46 28.29 -0.10
C GLY A 223 5.17 26.82 -0.38
N THR A 224 5.44 26.38 -1.61
CA THR A 224 5.23 24.99 -2.04
C THR A 224 6.16 23.99 -1.36
N SER A 225 7.27 24.44 -0.76
CA SER A 225 8.21 23.58 -0.02
C SER A 225 7.65 23.05 1.30
N ARG A 226 6.57 23.66 1.82
CA ARG A 226 5.88 23.12 3.01
C ARG A 226 5.31 21.73 2.69
N GLY A 227 5.60 20.73 3.54
CA GLY A 227 5.17 19.36 3.34
C GLY A 227 5.86 18.63 2.18
N SER A 228 7.00 19.14 1.69
CA SER A 228 7.75 18.53 0.57
C SER A 228 8.33 17.17 0.93
N ILE A 229 8.75 16.98 2.19
CA ILE A 229 9.32 15.71 2.68
C ILE A 229 8.25 14.61 2.59
N GLU A 230 7.07 14.87 3.15
CA GLU A 230 5.95 13.91 3.17
C GLU A 230 5.53 13.55 1.74
N ARG A 231 5.37 14.54 0.86
CA ARG A 231 5.01 14.31 -0.55
C ARG A 231 6.07 13.51 -1.27
N THR A 232 7.35 13.82 -1.07
CA THR A 232 8.45 13.11 -1.73
C THR A 232 8.51 11.65 -1.28
N VAL A 233 8.44 11.38 0.02
CA VAL A 233 8.43 10.00 0.53
C VAL A 233 7.21 9.24 0.00
N ASN A 234 6.03 9.86 0.01
CA ASN A 234 4.80 9.23 -0.49
C ASN A 234 4.89 8.93 -1.99
N TYR A 235 5.52 9.79 -2.78
CA TYR A 235 5.72 9.52 -4.20
C TYR A 235 6.69 8.35 -4.44
N LEU A 236 7.78 8.31 -3.68
CA LEU A 236 8.83 7.30 -3.85
C LEU A 236 8.44 5.91 -3.31
N ARG A 237 7.60 5.85 -2.26
CA ARG A 237 7.34 4.62 -1.49
C ARG A 237 5.87 4.23 -1.37
N GLY A 238 4.97 4.99 -1.96
CA GLY A 238 3.55 4.90 -1.67
C GLY A 238 3.20 5.67 -0.40
N LYS A 239 1.89 5.81 -0.11
CA LYS A 239 1.42 6.66 0.98
C LYS A 239 1.91 6.18 2.34
N THR A 240 2.80 6.95 2.94
CA THR A 240 3.39 6.72 4.26
C THR A 240 2.95 7.80 5.24
N PHE A 241 2.90 9.04 4.79
CA PHE A 241 2.55 10.20 5.60
C PHE A 241 1.23 10.82 5.17
N LYS A 242 0.54 11.46 6.13
CA LYS A 242 -0.59 12.31 5.80
C LYS A 242 -0.08 13.56 5.09
N GLU A 243 -0.57 13.81 3.89
CA GLU A 243 -0.20 14.97 3.09
C GLU A 243 -1.12 16.16 3.37
N GLU A 244 -0.53 17.34 3.49
CA GLU A 244 -1.24 18.60 3.32
C GLU A 244 -1.30 18.94 1.82
N PRO A 245 -2.40 19.55 1.34
CA PRO A 245 -2.46 20.05 -0.03
C PRO A 245 -1.28 20.99 -0.31
N ARG A 246 -0.68 20.87 -1.50
CA ARG A 246 0.40 21.79 -1.92
C ARG A 246 -0.15 23.21 -1.92
N PRO A 247 0.45 24.17 -1.19
CA PRO A 247 0.02 25.56 -1.22
C PRO A 247 0.10 26.11 -2.63
N SER A 248 -0.83 27.01 -2.98
CA SER A 248 -0.73 27.73 -4.25
C SER A 248 0.57 28.55 -4.29
N PRO A 249 1.22 28.68 -5.46
CA PRO A 249 2.36 29.58 -5.60
C PRO A 249 1.96 30.98 -5.14
N THR A 250 2.70 31.55 -4.20
CA THR A 250 2.53 32.96 -3.83
C THR A 250 2.79 33.80 -5.07
N PRO A 251 1.90 34.73 -5.43
CA PRO A 251 2.18 35.66 -6.55
C PRO A 251 3.52 36.34 -6.28
N SER A 252 4.43 36.28 -7.25
CA SER A 252 5.68 37.02 -7.19
C SER A 252 5.32 38.51 -7.09
N THR A 253 5.49 39.10 -5.92
CA THR A 253 5.52 40.55 -5.79
C THR A 253 6.76 41.06 -6.52
N SER A 254 6.62 41.33 -7.82
CA SER A 254 7.59 42.13 -8.55
C SER A 254 7.63 43.51 -7.90
N LYS A 255 8.72 43.77 -7.18
CA LYS A 255 9.16 45.15 -6.90
C LYS A 255 10.18 45.56 -7.94
#